data_b72520526fad4dac7b84a6beb9c9a075
#
_entry.id   b72520526fad4dac7b84a6beb9c9a075
#
_cell.length_a   1.000
_cell.length_b   1.000
_cell.length_c   1.000
_cell.angle_alpha   90.00
_cell.angle_beta   90.00
_cell.angle_gamma   90.00
#
_symmetry.space_group_name_H-M   'P 1'
#
loop_
_entity.id
_entity.type
_entity.pdbx_description
1 polymer ?
#
loop_
_entity_poly.entity_id
_entity_poly.type
_entity_poly.pdbx_seq_one_letter_code
_entity_poly.pdbx_strand_id
1 'polypeptide(L)'
;MPERFKWEETERPQSLNSRVKEAFHSPASLKPRLELAISRTEAQAQRLDQTAQRLSERDKSLFAKIIEAYSKHDAQRANVLASELAEIRKTQKTVMHARLALEQIVLRLKTVTELGDMVGALAPIVGVLRTIKGSIVGVLPDAGKELEQIGTMLNGIIMDAGQTTGLTLNFDTANEDARSILTEAATVAEQKMKDQFPELPSVMPVSANKAEGKT
;
A
#
# COMPACT_ATOMS: atom_id res chain seq x y z
N MET A 1 27.54 -71.84 22.05
CA MET A 1 26.60 -70.67 22.18
C MET A 1 27.08 -69.62 21.20
N PRO A 2 26.37 -69.31 20.10
CA PRO A 2 26.79 -68.27 19.18
C PRO A 2 26.28 -66.91 19.65
N GLU A 3 27.17 -65.94 19.73
CA GLU A 3 26.87 -64.55 20.02
C GLU A 3 26.03 -63.93 18.93
N ARG A 4 24.89 -63.28 19.31
CA ARG A 4 24.04 -62.53 18.39
C ARG A 4 24.70 -61.19 18.04
N PHE A 5 25.10 -61.06 16.80
CA PHE A 5 25.45 -59.77 16.21
C PHE A 5 24.23 -58.84 16.27
N LYS A 6 24.28 -57.77 17.08
CA LYS A 6 23.34 -56.65 17.00
C LYS A 6 23.75 -55.78 15.81
N TRP A 7 22.90 -55.73 14.80
CA TRP A 7 22.99 -54.73 13.75
C TRP A 7 22.65 -53.39 14.38
N GLU A 8 23.64 -52.49 14.55
CA GLU A 8 23.39 -51.09 14.80
C GLU A 8 22.62 -50.55 13.61
N GLU A 9 21.43 -49.98 13.84
CA GLU A 9 20.66 -49.23 12.85
C GLU A 9 21.52 -48.04 12.41
N THR A 10 22.15 -48.19 11.26
CA THR A 10 22.81 -47.10 10.55
C THR A 10 21.74 -46.06 10.23
N GLU A 11 21.82 -44.89 10.87
CA GLU A 11 21.01 -43.75 10.60
C GLU A 11 20.97 -43.54 9.06
N ARG A 12 19.78 -43.66 8.49
CA ARG A 12 19.56 -43.44 7.04
C ARG A 12 20.03 -42.02 6.73
N PRO A 13 20.97 -41.82 5.79
CA PRO A 13 21.40 -40.49 5.42
C PRO A 13 20.15 -39.72 4.93
N GLN A 14 19.84 -38.64 5.61
CA GLN A 14 18.77 -37.74 5.22
C GLN A 14 18.97 -37.35 3.74
N SER A 15 17.92 -37.52 2.93
CA SER A 15 17.99 -37.29 1.50
C SER A 15 18.45 -35.84 1.24
N LEU A 16 19.30 -35.63 0.24
CA LEU A 16 19.77 -34.29 -0.16
C LEU A 16 18.59 -33.30 -0.33
N ASN A 17 17.43 -33.81 -0.76
CA ASN A 17 16.21 -33.04 -0.89
C ASN A 17 15.63 -32.52 0.46
N SER A 18 15.79 -33.27 1.58
CA SER A 18 15.38 -32.78 2.91
C SER A 18 16.34 -31.69 3.41
N ARG A 19 17.64 -31.87 3.23
CA ARG A 19 18.65 -30.87 3.58
C ARG A 19 18.54 -29.58 2.77
N VAL A 20 18.22 -29.68 1.49
CA VAL A 20 17.93 -28.51 0.64
C VAL A 20 16.65 -27.82 1.08
N LYS A 21 15.57 -28.55 1.39
CA LYS A 21 14.36 -27.97 1.95
C LYS A 21 14.58 -27.28 3.28
N GLU A 22 15.32 -27.90 4.22
CA GLU A 22 15.67 -27.30 5.52
C GLU A 22 16.53 -26.03 5.37
N ALA A 23 17.45 -26.00 4.41
CA ALA A 23 18.27 -24.82 4.13
C ALA A 23 17.44 -23.63 3.59
N PHE A 24 16.38 -23.90 2.82
CA PHE A 24 15.46 -22.86 2.34
C PHE A 24 14.43 -22.41 3.38
N HIS A 25 14.14 -23.22 4.40
CA HIS A 25 13.19 -22.92 5.49
C HIS A 25 13.87 -22.57 6.81
N SER A 26 15.19 -22.37 6.82
CA SER A 26 15.91 -22.01 8.05
C SER A 26 15.60 -20.55 8.43
N PRO A 27 15.54 -20.23 9.74
CA PRO A 27 15.38 -18.85 10.23
C PRO A 27 16.38 -17.86 9.62
N ALA A 28 17.57 -18.33 9.29
CA ALA A 28 18.62 -17.57 8.62
C ALA A 28 18.20 -17.08 7.19
N SER A 29 17.28 -17.76 6.52
CA SER A 29 16.81 -17.37 5.19
C SER A 29 15.66 -16.34 5.21
N LEU A 30 14.97 -16.16 6.34
CA LEU A 30 13.84 -15.25 6.48
C LEU A 30 14.25 -13.78 6.57
N LYS A 31 15.37 -13.48 7.26
CA LYS A 31 15.89 -12.11 7.41
C LYS A 31 16.18 -11.43 6.07
N PRO A 32 16.96 -12.01 5.15
CA PRO A 32 17.22 -11.39 3.86
C PRO A 32 15.95 -11.15 3.02
N ARG A 33 14.98 -12.06 3.12
CA ARG A 33 13.68 -11.91 2.44
C ARG A 33 12.86 -10.77 3.03
N LEU A 34 12.89 -10.60 4.35
CA LEU A 34 12.24 -9.49 5.03
C LEU A 34 12.90 -8.16 4.66
N GLU A 35 14.23 -8.09 4.66
CA GLU A 35 15.00 -6.91 4.23
C GLU A 35 14.68 -6.51 2.79
N LEU A 36 14.57 -7.49 1.89
CA LEU A 36 14.14 -7.27 0.51
C LEU A 36 12.71 -6.72 0.44
N ALA A 37 11.77 -7.27 1.23
CA ALA A 37 10.41 -6.78 1.30
C ALA A 37 10.36 -5.33 1.81
N ILE A 38 11.14 -4.98 2.83
CA ILE A 38 11.28 -3.62 3.35
C ILE A 38 11.77 -2.69 2.24
N SER A 39 12.89 -3.04 1.60
CA SER A 39 13.49 -2.23 0.52
C SER A 39 12.51 -1.98 -0.64
N ARG A 40 11.77 -3.01 -1.07
CA ARG A 40 10.76 -2.89 -2.12
C ARG A 40 9.58 -2.01 -1.70
N THR A 41 9.15 -2.13 -0.44
CA THR A 41 8.07 -1.30 0.11
C THR A 41 8.50 0.17 0.18
N GLU A 42 9.72 0.46 0.63
CA GLU A 42 10.32 1.80 0.64
C GLU A 42 10.41 2.39 -0.77
N ALA A 43 10.92 1.63 -1.73
CA ALA A 43 11.02 2.05 -3.12
C ALA A 43 9.63 2.38 -3.70
N GLN A 44 8.63 1.58 -3.37
CA GLN A 44 7.26 1.83 -3.82
C GLN A 44 6.64 3.07 -3.15
N ALA A 45 6.87 3.29 -1.85
CA ALA A 45 6.45 4.51 -1.16
C ALA A 45 7.06 5.76 -1.81
N GLN A 46 8.35 5.72 -2.16
CA GLN A 46 9.04 6.81 -2.87
C GLN A 46 8.46 7.07 -4.27
N ARG A 47 8.11 6.02 -5.04
CA ARG A 47 7.45 6.18 -6.34
C ARG A 47 6.07 6.83 -6.23
N LEU A 48 5.31 6.46 -5.19
CA LEU A 48 4.03 7.10 -4.92
C LEU A 48 4.20 8.56 -4.48
N ASP A 49 5.24 8.88 -3.70
CA ASP A 49 5.56 10.26 -3.34
C ASP A 49 5.87 11.12 -4.58
N GLN A 50 6.71 10.64 -5.49
CA GLN A 50 6.98 11.31 -6.76
C GLN A 50 5.71 11.52 -7.60
N THR A 51 4.82 10.54 -7.58
CA THR A 51 3.53 10.65 -8.29
C THR A 51 2.63 11.68 -7.63
N ALA A 52 2.57 11.72 -6.29
CA ALA A 52 1.83 12.73 -5.54
C ALA A 52 2.34 14.15 -5.83
N GLN A 53 3.66 14.33 -5.92
CA GLN A 53 4.28 15.61 -6.28
C GLN A 53 3.87 16.08 -7.69
N ARG A 54 3.94 15.19 -8.69
CA ARG A 54 3.50 15.50 -10.07
C ARG A 54 2.02 15.87 -10.14
N LEU A 55 1.16 15.18 -9.37
CA LEU A 55 -0.26 15.51 -9.29
C LEU A 55 -0.47 16.87 -8.63
N SER A 56 0.30 17.21 -7.60
CA SER A 56 0.27 18.51 -6.94
C SER A 56 0.66 19.67 -7.89
N GLU A 57 1.69 19.46 -8.71
CA GLU A 57 2.09 20.45 -9.74
C GLU A 57 0.99 20.64 -10.78
N ARG A 58 0.35 19.55 -11.20
CA ARG A 58 -0.78 19.59 -12.14
C ARG A 58 -2.01 20.28 -11.54
N ASP A 59 -2.32 20.04 -10.25
CA ASP A 59 -3.37 20.75 -9.51
C ASP A 59 -3.14 22.26 -9.57
N LYS A 60 -1.94 22.74 -9.18
CA LYS A 60 -1.59 24.15 -9.20
C LYS A 60 -1.73 24.78 -10.58
N SER A 61 -1.28 24.07 -11.61
CA SER A 61 -1.41 24.54 -13.01
C SER A 61 -2.86 24.65 -13.45
N LEU A 62 -3.69 23.64 -13.15
CA LEU A 62 -5.13 23.67 -13.48
C LEU A 62 -5.86 24.75 -12.69
N PHE A 63 -5.56 24.90 -11.41
CA PHE A 63 -6.16 25.93 -10.57
C PHE A 63 -5.87 27.32 -11.13
N ALA A 64 -4.64 27.61 -11.54
CA ALA A 64 -4.30 28.89 -12.19
C ALA A 64 -5.09 29.12 -13.49
N LYS A 65 -5.27 28.08 -14.33
CA LYS A 65 -6.08 28.15 -15.55
C LYS A 65 -7.55 28.39 -15.27
N ILE A 66 -8.08 27.84 -14.17
CA ILE A 66 -9.47 28.09 -13.73
C ILE A 66 -9.63 29.56 -13.38
N ILE A 67 -8.72 30.14 -12.59
CA ILE A 67 -8.74 31.57 -12.24
C ILE A 67 -8.66 32.44 -13.49
N GLU A 68 -7.78 32.09 -14.44
CA GLU A 68 -7.68 32.80 -15.73
C GLU A 68 -8.99 32.75 -16.52
N ALA A 69 -9.64 31.56 -16.61
CA ALA A 69 -10.93 31.41 -17.31
C ALA A 69 -12.04 32.25 -16.65
N TYR A 70 -12.08 32.27 -15.31
CA TYR A 70 -13.02 33.14 -14.59
C TYR A 70 -12.76 34.62 -14.84
N SER A 71 -11.52 35.08 -14.85
CA SER A 71 -11.18 36.49 -15.11
C SER A 71 -11.59 36.92 -16.52
N LYS A 72 -11.64 35.99 -17.48
CA LYS A 72 -12.08 36.19 -18.85
C LYS A 72 -13.58 35.97 -19.05
N HIS A 73 -14.34 35.73 -17.98
CA HIS A 73 -15.77 35.40 -18.02
C HIS A 73 -16.12 34.17 -18.87
N ASP A 74 -15.13 33.25 -19.05
CA ASP A 74 -15.34 31.98 -19.77
C ASP A 74 -15.77 30.89 -18.77
N ALA A 75 -17.03 30.94 -18.36
CA ALA A 75 -17.59 30.00 -17.39
C ALA A 75 -17.61 28.57 -17.90
N GLN A 76 -17.76 28.34 -19.19
CA GLN A 76 -17.79 27.00 -19.77
C GLN A 76 -16.41 26.32 -19.61
N ARG A 77 -15.36 27.02 -19.99
CA ARG A 77 -13.98 26.55 -19.85
C ARG A 77 -13.60 26.35 -18.37
N ALA A 78 -13.99 27.28 -17.49
CA ALA A 78 -13.75 27.17 -16.05
C ALA A 78 -14.37 25.90 -15.47
N ASN A 79 -15.62 25.57 -15.84
CA ASN A 79 -16.32 24.38 -15.38
C ASN A 79 -15.65 23.07 -15.85
N VAL A 80 -15.18 23.01 -17.10
CA VAL A 80 -14.47 21.83 -17.63
C VAL A 80 -13.16 21.63 -16.85
N LEU A 81 -12.37 22.69 -16.67
CA LEU A 81 -11.11 22.62 -15.91
C LEU A 81 -11.33 22.28 -14.43
N ALA A 82 -12.41 22.77 -13.82
CA ALA A 82 -12.76 22.44 -12.43
C ALA A 82 -13.13 20.96 -12.28
N SER A 83 -13.82 20.37 -13.25
CA SER A 83 -14.12 18.93 -13.27
C SER A 83 -12.84 18.10 -13.39
N GLU A 84 -11.92 18.49 -14.27
CA GLU A 84 -10.59 17.84 -14.38
C GLU A 84 -9.80 17.96 -13.07
N LEU A 85 -9.81 19.12 -12.44
CA LEU A 85 -9.15 19.34 -11.16
C LEU A 85 -9.71 18.45 -10.05
N ALA A 86 -11.03 18.28 -9.99
CA ALA A 86 -11.68 17.39 -9.03
C ALA A 86 -11.21 15.93 -9.17
N GLU A 87 -11.09 15.42 -10.41
CA GLU A 87 -10.57 14.06 -10.65
C GLU A 87 -9.08 13.93 -10.28
N ILE A 88 -8.26 14.94 -10.53
CA ILE A 88 -6.86 14.95 -10.09
C ILE A 88 -6.77 14.91 -8.57
N ARG A 89 -7.55 15.70 -7.85
CA ARG A 89 -7.58 15.73 -6.39
C ARG A 89 -8.02 14.40 -5.79
N LYS A 90 -9.00 13.74 -6.41
CA LYS A 90 -9.44 12.40 -6.02
C LYS A 90 -8.32 11.37 -6.20
N THR A 91 -7.64 11.39 -7.34
CA THR A 91 -6.47 10.56 -7.62
C THR A 91 -5.36 10.80 -6.61
N GLN A 92 -5.06 12.06 -6.32
CA GLN A 92 -4.03 12.46 -5.38
C GLN A 92 -4.33 11.98 -3.94
N LYS A 93 -5.59 12.08 -3.50
CA LYS A 93 -6.02 11.53 -2.20
C LYS A 93 -5.71 10.03 -2.12
N THR A 94 -6.03 9.28 -3.17
CA THR A 94 -5.76 7.82 -3.24
C THR A 94 -4.26 7.53 -3.18
N VAL A 95 -3.45 8.24 -3.96
CA VAL A 95 -1.99 8.06 -3.98
C VAL A 95 -1.35 8.42 -2.64
N MET A 96 -1.77 9.53 -2.04
CA MET A 96 -1.26 9.97 -0.74
C MET A 96 -1.62 8.99 0.38
N HIS A 97 -2.85 8.50 0.41
CA HIS A 97 -3.28 7.47 1.35
C HIS A 97 -2.44 6.20 1.22
N ALA A 98 -2.25 5.71 -0.01
CA ALA A 98 -1.42 4.53 -0.27
C ALA A 98 0.03 4.74 0.17
N ARG A 99 0.64 5.89 -0.12
CA ARG A 99 1.99 6.25 0.29
C ARG A 99 2.15 6.21 1.82
N LEU A 100 1.27 6.89 2.55
CA LEU A 100 1.32 6.97 4.00
C LEU A 100 1.14 5.60 4.66
N ALA A 101 0.24 4.78 4.13
CA ALA A 101 0.08 3.41 4.61
C ALA A 101 1.32 2.55 4.36
N LEU A 102 2.03 2.72 3.23
CA LEU A 102 3.31 2.04 2.99
C LEU A 102 4.42 2.52 3.94
N GLU A 103 4.47 3.81 4.28
CA GLU A 103 5.40 4.33 5.29
C GLU A 103 5.17 3.67 6.67
N GLN A 104 3.93 3.52 7.09
CA GLN A 104 3.55 2.81 8.31
C GLN A 104 3.97 1.33 8.26
N ILE A 105 3.75 0.67 7.12
CA ILE A 105 4.19 -0.71 6.90
C ILE A 105 5.71 -0.83 7.06
N VAL A 106 6.49 0.06 6.45
CA VAL A 106 7.95 0.06 6.56
C VAL A 106 8.40 0.17 8.01
N LEU A 107 7.80 1.09 8.78
CA LEU A 107 8.10 1.25 10.20
C LEU A 107 7.84 -0.05 10.97
N ARG A 108 6.69 -0.68 10.76
CA ARG A 108 6.34 -1.94 11.42
C ARG A 108 7.26 -3.09 11.00
N LEU A 109 7.58 -3.22 9.71
CA LEU A 109 8.50 -4.25 9.22
C LEU A 109 9.90 -4.14 9.85
N LYS A 110 10.39 -2.91 10.08
CA LYS A 110 11.69 -2.66 10.72
C LYS A 110 11.72 -3.05 12.20
N THR A 111 10.58 -3.09 12.87
CA THR A 111 10.48 -3.49 14.29
C THR A 111 10.37 -5.00 14.50
N VAL A 112 10.19 -5.78 13.44
CA VAL A 112 10.11 -7.24 13.52
C VAL A 112 11.52 -7.81 13.76
N THR A 113 11.78 -8.27 14.99
CA THR A 113 13.11 -8.74 15.40
C THR A 113 13.19 -10.24 15.64
N GLU A 114 12.08 -10.88 16.04
CA GLU A 114 12.02 -12.29 16.43
C GLU A 114 11.07 -13.09 15.54
N LEU A 115 11.34 -14.40 15.41
CA LEU A 115 10.58 -15.28 14.50
C LEU A 115 9.11 -15.44 14.94
N GLY A 116 8.86 -15.45 16.26
CA GLY A 116 7.51 -15.53 16.82
C GLY A 116 6.66 -14.28 16.54
N ASP A 117 7.27 -13.12 16.65
CA ASP A 117 6.61 -11.83 16.37
C ASP A 117 6.36 -11.64 14.88
N MET A 118 7.15 -12.32 14.03
CA MET A 118 7.06 -12.19 12.57
C MET A 118 5.68 -12.54 12.04
N VAL A 119 5.10 -13.63 12.49
CA VAL A 119 3.78 -14.09 12.03
C VAL A 119 2.69 -13.10 12.43
N GLY A 120 2.66 -12.69 13.69
CA GLY A 120 1.69 -11.72 14.21
C GLY A 120 1.82 -10.34 13.57
N ALA A 121 3.05 -9.85 13.40
CA ALA A 121 3.31 -8.53 12.86
C ALA A 121 3.10 -8.43 11.32
N LEU A 122 3.37 -9.50 10.56
CA LEU A 122 3.25 -9.47 9.09
C LEU A 122 1.83 -9.69 8.59
N ALA A 123 0.98 -10.42 9.33
CA ALA A 123 -0.38 -10.71 8.90
C ALA A 123 -1.24 -9.45 8.64
N PRO A 124 -1.29 -8.44 9.54
CA PRO A 124 -2.00 -7.20 9.29
C PRO A 124 -1.43 -6.44 8.09
N ILE A 125 -0.10 -6.48 7.89
CA ILE A 125 0.58 -5.80 6.79
C ILE A 125 0.11 -6.35 5.43
N VAL A 126 -0.02 -7.66 5.29
CA VAL A 126 -0.56 -8.28 4.06
C VAL A 126 -2.00 -7.83 3.82
N GLY A 127 -2.82 -7.69 4.86
CA GLY A 127 -4.18 -7.14 4.79
C GLY A 127 -4.19 -5.70 4.26
N VAL A 128 -3.33 -4.84 4.79
CA VAL A 128 -3.18 -3.44 4.35
C VAL A 128 -2.76 -3.37 2.88
N LEU A 129 -1.73 -4.14 2.47
CA LEU A 129 -1.25 -4.17 1.09
C LEU A 129 -2.34 -4.57 0.10
N ARG A 130 -3.18 -5.55 0.47
CA ARG A 130 -4.33 -5.98 -0.35
C ARG A 130 -5.35 -4.85 -0.53
N THR A 131 -5.66 -4.14 0.54
CA THR A 131 -6.60 -3.01 0.50
C THR A 131 -6.06 -1.85 -0.34
N ILE A 132 -4.79 -1.47 -0.14
CA ILE A 132 -4.13 -0.43 -0.94
C ILE A 132 -4.09 -0.82 -2.42
N LYS A 133 -3.69 -2.07 -2.73
CA LYS A 133 -3.72 -2.58 -4.11
C LYS A 133 -5.10 -2.38 -4.74
N GLY A 134 -6.18 -2.74 -4.04
CA GLY A 134 -7.55 -2.59 -4.52
C GLY A 134 -7.92 -1.15 -4.87
N SER A 135 -7.45 -0.18 -4.08
CA SER A 135 -7.74 1.23 -4.30
C SER A 135 -6.88 1.87 -5.40
N ILE A 136 -5.62 1.41 -5.58
CA ILE A 136 -4.66 2.08 -6.46
C ILE A 136 -4.58 1.48 -7.86
N VAL A 137 -4.99 0.22 -8.05
CA VAL A 137 -4.84 -0.49 -9.32
C VAL A 137 -5.56 0.18 -10.49
N GLY A 138 -6.69 0.85 -10.21
CA GLY A 138 -7.45 1.61 -11.22
C GLY A 138 -6.78 2.92 -11.65
N VAL A 139 -5.85 3.43 -10.84
CA VAL A 139 -5.16 4.72 -11.06
C VAL A 139 -3.72 4.50 -11.51
N LEU A 140 -3.03 3.56 -10.88
CA LEU A 140 -1.61 3.20 -11.12
C LEU A 140 -1.48 1.68 -11.17
N PRO A 141 -1.75 1.04 -12.31
CA PRO A 141 -1.73 -0.43 -12.46
C PRO A 141 -0.38 -1.06 -12.09
N ASP A 142 0.74 -0.41 -12.43
CA ASP A 142 2.08 -0.92 -12.12
C ASP A 142 2.38 -0.90 -10.62
N ALA A 143 1.91 0.13 -9.91
CA ALA A 143 1.96 0.16 -8.45
C ALA A 143 1.15 -1.00 -7.84
N GLY A 144 -0.03 -1.28 -8.38
CA GLY A 144 -0.85 -2.41 -7.95
C GLY A 144 -0.16 -3.77 -8.10
N LYS A 145 0.56 -3.99 -9.21
CA LYS A 145 1.35 -5.20 -9.44
C LYS A 145 2.51 -5.34 -8.44
N GLU A 146 3.22 -4.23 -8.17
CA GLU A 146 4.32 -4.24 -7.22
C GLU A 146 3.83 -4.56 -5.80
N LEU A 147 2.71 -3.97 -5.37
CA LEU A 147 2.10 -4.26 -4.07
C LEU A 147 1.67 -5.74 -3.96
N GLU A 148 1.20 -6.34 -5.04
CA GLU A 148 0.89 -7.77 -5.08
C GLU A 148 2.13 -8.64 -4.87
N GLN A 149 3.24 -8.31 -5.53
CA GLN A 149 4.50 -9.04 -5.38
C GLN A 149 5.05 -8.93 -3.96
N ILE A 150 5.01 -7.73 -3.37
CA ILE A 150 5.41 -7.51 -1.97
C ILE A 150 4.51 -8.35 -1.04
N GLY A 151 3.20 -8.30 -1.23
CA GLY A 151 2.24 -9.08 -0.45
C GLY A 151 2.48 -10.58 -0.54
N THR A 152 2.77 -11.10 -1.75
CA THR A 152 3.10 -12.51 -1.97
C THR A 152 4.40 -12.90 -1.26
N MET A 153 5.41 -12.04 -1.29
CA MET A 153 6.68 -12.26 -0.60
C MET A 153 6.48 -12.33 0.92
N LEU A 154 5.75 -11.38 1.50
CA LEU A 154 5.46 -11.35 2.94
C LEU A 154 4.61 -12.56 3.36
N ASN A 155 3.64 -12.96 2.55
CA ASN A 155 2.83 -14.15 2.81
C ASN A 155 3.68 -15.43 2.82
N GLY A 156 4.66 -15.54 1.91
CA GLY A 156 5.63 -16.63 1.91
C GLY A 156 6.46 -16.65 3.20
N ILE A 157 6.90 -15.50 3.71
CA ILE A 157 7.63 -15.40 4.98
C ILE A 157 6.74 -15.86 6.15
N ILE A 158 5.46 -15.44 6.18
CA ILE A 158 4.49 -15.87 7.21
C ILE A 158 4.33 -17.40 7.22
N MET A 159 4.17 -18.00 6.04
CA MET A 159 4.00 -19.44 5.90
C MET A 159 5.23 -20.20 6.42
N ASP A 160 6.42 -19.77 6.02
CA ASP A 160 7.67 -20.40 6.42
C ASP A 160 7.94 -20.22 7.95
N ALA A 161 7.69 -19.02 8.48
CA ALA A 161 7.81 -18.74 9.91
C ALA A 161 6.78 -19.52 10.74
N GLY A 162 5.52 -19.59 10.27
CA GLY A 162 4.46 -20.32 10.95
C GLY A 162 4.71 -21.82 11.03
N GLN A 163 5.28 -22.43 9.98
CA GLN A 163 5.68 -23.84 9.99
C GLN A 163 6.79 -24.11 11.01
N THR A 164 7.70 -23.17 11.21
CA THR A 164 8.84 -23.32 12.13
C THR A 164 8.42 -23.13 13.59
N THR A 165 7.47 -22.22 13.86
CA THR A 165 7.07 -21.85 15.24
C THR A 165 5.81 -22.56 15.73
N GLY A 166 5.03 -23.18 14.84
CA GLY A 166 3.73 -23.78 15.18
C GLY A 166 2.66 -22.77 15.60
N LEU A 167 2.90 -21.47 15.38
CA LEU A 167 1.97 -20.39 15.72
C LEU A 167 0.80 -20.35 14.74
N THR A 168 -0.41 -20.28 15.27
CA THR A 168 -1.63 -20.04 14.50
C THR A 168 -1.92 -18.54 14.43
N LEU A 169 -2.27 -18.06 13.23
CA LEU A 169 -2.69 -16.67 13.01
C LEU A 169 -4.01 -16.38 13.72
N ASN A 170 -4.04 -15.32 14.53
CA ASN A 170 -5.29 -14.72 14.98
C ASN A 170 -5.73 -13.68 13.93
N PHE A 171 -6.66 -14.07 13.05
CA PHE A 171 -7.13 -13.24 11.96
C PHE A 171 -7.92 -12.01 12.43
N ASP A 172 -8.57 -12.07 13.59
CA ASP A 172 -9.36 -10.94 14.10
C ASP A 172 -8.47 -9.80 14.55
N THR A 173 -7.43 -10.08 15.34
CA THR A 173 -6.43 -9.08 15.74
C THR A 173 -5.70 -8.50 14.52
N ALA A 174 -5.31 -9.35 13.58
CA ALA A 174 -4.67 -8.90 12.34
C ALA A 174 -5.55 -7.94 11.52
N ASN A 175 -6.86 -8.15 11.51
CA ASN A 175 -7.81 -7.27 10.83
C ASN A 175 -7.99 -5.91 11.54
N GLU A 176 -8.00 -5.89 12.87
CA GLU A 176 -8.07 -4.64 13.66
C GLU A 176 -6.83 -3.78 13.46
N ASP A 177 -5.65 -4.38 13.53
CA ASP A 177 -4.39 -3.70 13.28
C ASP A 177 -4.30 -3.15 11.84
N ALA A 178 -4.76 -3.92 10.86
CA ALA A 178 -4.82 -3.46 9.47
C ALA A 178 -5.75 -2.25 9.31
N ARG A 179 -6.91 -2.26 9.95
CA ARG A 179 -7.84 -1.11 9.95
C ARG A 179 -7.24 0.11 10.62
N SER A 180 -6.54 -0.06 11.75
CA SER A 180 -5.86 1.03 12.44
C SER A 180 -4.85 1.72 11.54
N ILE A 181 -3.98 0.96 10.85
CA ILE A 181 -2.99 1.51 9.90
C ILE A 181 -3.69 2.31 8.78
N LEU A 182 -4.74 1.75 8.19
CA LEU A 182 -5.47 2.39 7.10
C LEU A 182 -6.19 3.67 7.55
N THR A 183 -6.79 3.66 8.76
CA THR A 183 -7.50 4.81 9.31
C THR A 183 -6.54 5.94 9.65
N GLU A 184 -5.40 5.63 10.25
CA GLU A 184 -4.36 6.62 10.55
C GLU A 184 -3.81 7.26 9.27
N ALA A 185 -3.47 6.43 8.27
CA ALA A 185 -3.00 6.91 6.97
C ALA A 185 -4.06 7.78 6.27
N ALA A 186 -5.35 7.41 6.34
CA ALA A 186 -6.45 8.19 5.76
C ALA A 186 -6.60 9.56 6.45
N THR A 187 -6.56 9.61 7.78
CA THR A 187 -6.67 10.84 8.55
C THR A 187 -5.55 11.82 8.22
N VAL A 188 -4.31 11.33 8.19
CA VAL A 188 -3.15 12.15 7.83
C VAL A 188 -3.21 12.61 6.37
N ALA A 189 -3.67 11.74 5.45
CA ALA A 189 -3.86 12.11 4.05
C ALA A 189 -4.89 13.23 3.89
N GLU A 190 -6.03 13.14 4.58
CA GLU A 190 -7.07 14.17 4.55
C GLU A 190 -6.58 15.51 5.09
N GLN A 191 -5.84 15.50 6.19
CA GLN A 191 -5.27 16.71 6.75
C GLN A 191 -4.29 17.36 5.75
N LYS A 192 -3.35 16.59 5.20
CA LYS A 192 -2.40 17.10 4.19
C LYS A 192 -3.11 17.63 2.93
N MET A 193 -4.19 16.98 2.51
CA MET A 193 -4.99 17.46 1.37
C MET A 193 -5.63 18.82 1.66
N LYS A 194 -6.21 19.01 2.85
CA LYS A 194 -6.78 20.30 3.25
C LYS A 194 -5.74 21.41 3.31
N ASP A 195 -4.55 21.10 3.84
CA ASP A 195 -3.47 22.07 3.98
C ASP A 195 -2.84 22.47 2.64
N GLN A 196 -2.83 21.56 1.67
CA GLN A 196 -2.15 21.78 0.38
C GLN A 196 -3.06 22.35 -0.72
N PHE A 197 -4.37 22.14 -0.63
CA PHE A 197 -5.29 22.49 -1.72
C PHE A 197 -6.33 23.50 -1.28
N PRO A 198 -6.31 24.72 -1.85
CA PRO A 198 -7.35 25.70 -1.60
C PRO A 198 -8.70 25.23 -2.17
N GLU A 199 -9.77 25.65 -1.53
CA GLU A 199 -11.12 25.39 -2.04
C GLU A 199 -11.31 26.05 -3.41
N LEU A 200 -12.07 25.36 -4.27
CA LEU A 200 -12.48 25.95 -5.55
C LEU A 200 -13.38 27.15 -5.27
N PRO A 201 -13.22 28.27 -6.03
CA PRO A 201 -14.16 29.38 -5.96
C PRO A 201 -15.58 28.86 -6.18
N SER A 202 -16.48 29.21 -5.30
CA SER A 202 -17.89 28.82 -5.45
C SER A 202 -18.40 29.26 -6.82
N VAL A 203 -18.80 28.30 -7.67
CA VAL A 203 -19.38 28.59 -8.99
C VAL A 203 -20.63 29.42 -8.72
N MET A 204 -20.63 30.69 -9.11
CA MET A 204 -21.89 31.45 -9.13
C MET A 204 -22.87 30.70 -10.02
N PRO A 205 -24.09 30.40 -9.55
CA PRO A 205 -25.09 29.77 -10.42
C PRO A 205 -25.26 30.65 -11.65
N VAL A 206 -25.11 30.04 -12.82
CA VAL A 206 -25.45 30.70 -14.09
C VAL A 206 -26.91 31.14 -13.93
N SER A 207 -27.11 32.44 -13.74
CA SER A 207 -28.47 32.99 -13.71
C SER A 207 -29.14 32.59 -15.01
N ALA A 208 -30.12 31.68 -14.92
CA ALA A 208 -30.98 31.33 -16.05
C ALA A 208 -31.55 32.64 -16.55
N ASN A 209 -31.08 33.06 -17.72
CA ASN A 209 -31.59 34.22 -18.43
C ASN A 209 -33.04 33.91 -18.76
N LYS A 210 -33.95 34.42 -17.90
CA LYS A 210 -35.37 34.36 -18.09
C LYS A 210 -35.65 35.25 -19.30
N ALA A 211 -35.76 34.63 -20.47
CA ALA A 211 -36.29 35.28 -21.65
C ALA A 211 -37.74 35.70 -21.33
N GLU A 212 -37.91 36.93 -20.87
CA GLU A 212 -39.22 37.57 -20.89
C GLU A 212 -39.62 37.79 -22.34
N GLY A 213 -40.45 36.89 -22.86
CA GLY A 213 -41.21 37.13 -24.05
C GLY A 213 -42.19 38.28 -23.80
N LYS A 214 -41.95 39.38 -24.45
CA LYS A 214 -43.01 40.40 -24.65
C LYS A 214 -43.82 40.05 -25.88
N THR A 215 -45.09 39.85 -25.63
CA THR A 215 -46.27 39.87 -26.49
C THR A 215 -46.13 40.67 -27.78
#